data_c82813036a58b42f194b4d73276f9fc9
#
_entry.id   c82813036a58b42f194b4d73276f9fc9
#
_cell.length_a   1.000
_cell.length_b   1.000
_cell.length_c   1.000
_cell.angle_alpha   90.00
_cell.angle_beta   90.00
_cell.angle_gamma   90.00
#
_symmetry.space_group_name_H-M   'P 1'
#
loop_
_entity.id
_entity.type
_entity.pdbx_description
1 polymer ?
#
loop_
_entity_poly.entity_id
_entity_poly.type
_entity_poly.pdbx_seq_one_letter_code
_entity_poly.pdbx_strand_id
1 'polypeptide(L)'
;MRRFISAGIACFFLSGCIFVPAAVTNTVMGAVIVSAAVATANDRAECGEKRPRVFIVSPKDGFVSENSSVKVVFGSENVQIVPAGVVNEFEEDKCFAVGHHHLLVDSEDYPTSWIPFDDNHLHFGKGQTEAVIELEPGTHTLQLVLGNPIHNASFSINNFAGQGPFVSKKITIEVTSSE
;
A
#
# COMPACT_ATOMS: atom_id res chain seq x y z
N MET A 1 53.70 39.28 18.59
CA MET A 1 53.81 38.16 19.55
C MET A 1 52.41 37.59 19.83
N ARG A 2 52.05 36.49 19.20
CA ARG A 2 50.79 35.81 19.42
C ARG A 2 51.12 34.42 19.99
N ARG A 3 50.66 34.16 21.19
CA ARG A 3 50.82 32.89 21.90
C ARG A 3 49.70 31.95 21.47
N PHE A 4 50.02 30.79 20.91
CA PHE A 4 49.12 29.67 20.69
C PHE A 4 49.02 28.86 21.97
N ILE A 5 47.82 28.65 22.47
CA ILE A 5 47.54 27.73 23.55
C ILE A 5 47.09 26.41 22.93
N SER A 6 47.93 25.38 23.11
CA SER A 6 47.60 24.01 22.75
C SER A 6 46.78 23.38 23.85
N ALA A 7 45.57 22.97 23.56
CA ALA A 7 44.78 22.15 24.46
C ALA A 7 44.96 20.66 24.12
N GLY A 8 45.63 19.96 25.00
CA GLY A 8 45.84 18.52 24.88
C GLY A 8 44.54 17.76 25.23
N ILE A 9 44.20 16.83 24.37
CA ILE A 9 43.08 15.90 24.58
C ILE A 9 43.69 14.62 25.20
N ALA A 10 43.34 14.34 26.46
CA ALA A 10 43.63 13.06 27.10
C ALA A 10 42.51 12.06 26.75
N CYS A 11 42.85 11.02 25.99
CA CYS A 11 41.95 9.87 25.80
C CYS A 11 42.11 8.90 26.96
N PHE A 12 41.06 8.72 27.75
CA PHE A 12 40.92 7.57 28.65
C PHE A 12 40.17 6.45 27.93
N PHE A 13 40.81 5.32 27.78
CA PHE A 13 40.19 4.08 27.28
C PHE A 13 39.36 3.43 28.38
N LEU A 14 38.06 3.30 28.20
CA LEU A 14 37.23 2.24 28.79
C LEU A 14 36.01 1.97 27.92
N SER A 15 36.00 0.80 27.39
CA SER A 15 34.92 -0.07 26.87
C SER A 15 33.56 0.55 26.54
N GLY A 16 33.19 0.43 25.26
CA GLY A 16 31.78 0.50 24.83
C GLY A 16 31.44 1.73 24.00
N CYS A 17 32.13 1.94 22.87
CA CYS A 17 31.66 2.92 21.89
C CYS A 17 30.44 2.37 21.11
N ILE A 18 29.24 2.70 21.57
CA ILE A 18 28.05 2.71 20.69
C ILE A 18 28.26 3.88 19.74
N PHE A 19 28.49 3.57 18.47
CA PHE A 19 28.61 4.57 17.45
C PHE A 19 27.21 5.10 17.15
N VAL A 20 26.81 6.19 17.81
CA VAL A 20 25.66 6.99 17.42
C VAL A 20 26.15 7.93 16.32
N PRO A 21 25.66 7.79 15.07
CA PRO A 21 26.03 8.76 14.04
C PRO A 21 25.56 10.15 14.48
N ALA A 22 26.47 11.10 14.46
CA ALA A 22 26.21 12.48 14.79
C ALA A 22 25.01 13.00 13.97
N ALA A 23 23.96 13.39 14.68
CA ALA A 23 22.85 14.10 14.08
C ALA A 23 23.39 15.41 13.48
N VAL A 24 23.35 15.51 12.17
CA VAL A 24 23.62 16.77 11.47
C VAL A 24 22.47 17.69 11.79
N THR A 25 22.68 18.59 12.73
CA THR A 25 21.76 19.70 13.01
C THR A 25 21.84 20.70 11.86
N ASN A 26 21.03 20.51 10.83
CA ASN A 26 20.72 21.55 9.88
C ASN A 26 19.47 22.28 10.36
N THR A 27 19.70 23.49 10.74
CA THR A 27 18.76 24.45 11.27
C THR A 27 17.64 24.76 10.25
N VAL A 28 16.38 24.62 10.69
CA VAL A 28 15.17 25.26 10.19
C VAL A 28 14.84 25.04 8.70
N MET A 29 14.17 24.01 8.40
CA MET A 29 13.16 23.66 7.39
C MET A 29 13.15 22.18 6.96
N GLY A 30 14.06 21.38 7.47
CA GLY A 30 14.17 19.97 7.08
C GLY A 30 13.57 18.95 8.07
N ALA A 31 13.18 19.37 9.26
CA ALA A 31 12.83 18.45 10.34
C ALA A 31 11.48 17.72 10.17
N VAL A 32 10.54 18.30 9.39
CA VAL A 32 9.20 17.73 9.22
C VAL A 32 9.19 16.54 8.25
N ILE A 33 10.07 16.57 7.24
CA ILE A 33 10.11 15.49 6.22
C ILE A 33 10.78 14.23 6.76
N VAL A 34 11.77 14.37 7.63
CA VAL A 34 12.50 13.21 8.19
C VAL A 34 11.63 12.44 9.19
N SER A 35 10.75 13.12 9.92
CA SER A 35 9.85 12.49 10.88
C SER A 35 8.82 11.57 10.22
N ALA A 36 8.26 11.99 9.08
CA ALA A 36 7.27 11.19 8.36
C ALA A 36 7.90 9.92 7.73
N ALA A 37 9.11 10.03 7.19
CA ALA A 37 9.79 8.88 6.57
C ALA A 37 10.27 7.85 7.63
N VAL A 38 10.64 8.29 8.81
CA VAL A 38 11.05 7.40 9.92
C VAL A 38 9.83 6.70 10.52
N ALA A 39 8.70 7.40 10.68
CA ALA A 39 7.47 6.80 11.16
C ALA A 39 6.99 5.67 10.23
N THR A 40 6.98 5.90 8.89
CA THR A 40 6.58 4.88 7.93
C THR A 40 7.48 3.65 7.90
N ALA A 41 8.77 3.79 8.20
CA ALA A 41 9.70 2.66 8.28
C ALA A 41 9.49 1.84 9.56
N ASN A 42 9.21 2.50 10.68
CA ASN A 42 8.92 1.84 11.96
C ASN A 42 7.57 1.11 11.92
N ASP A 43 6.52 1.73 11.38
CA ASP A 43 5.19 1.11 11.24
C ASP A 43 5.25 -0.13 10.32
N ARG A 44 6.11 -0.10 9.30
CA ARG A 44 6.36 -1.29 8.46
C ARG A 44 7.04 -2.42 9.21
N ALA A 45 7.93 -2.12 10.13
CA ALA A 45 8.64 -3.11 10.94
C ALA A 45 7.74 -3.71 12.04
N GLU A 46 6.79 -2.93 12.56
CA GLU A 46 5.92 -3.32 13.67
C GLU A 46 4.88 -4.38 13.27
N CYS A 47 4.30 -4.29 12.08
CA CYS A 47 3.26 -5.22 11.63
C CYS A 47 3.80 -6.52 11.04
N GLY A 48 5.01 -6.54 10.49
CA GLY A 48 5.61 -7.73 9.90
C GLY A 48 4.67 -8.41 8.87
N GLU A 49 4.39 -9.70 9.09
CA GLU A 49 3.50 -10.49 8.25
C GLU A 49 2.01 -10.16 8.42
N LYS A 50 1.64 -9.45 9.50
CA LYS A 50 0.25 -9.02 9.77
C LYS A 50 -0.16 -7.78 9.00
N ARG A 51 0.62 -7.32 8.04
CA ARG A 51 0.25 -6.16 7.23
C ARG A 51 -0.98 -6.44 6.37
N PRO A 52 -1.90 -5.48 6.21
CA PRO A 52 -3.01 -5.60 5.28
C PRO A 52 -2.52 -5.90 3.87
N ARG A 53 -3.15 -6.85 3.21
CA ARG A 53 -2.84 -7.24 1.83
C ARG A 53 -4.11 -7.54 1.07
N VAL A 54 -4.11 -7.19 -0.22
CA VAL A 54 -5.11 -7.64 -1.19
C VAL A 54 -4.41 -8.36 -2.34
N PHE A 55 -5.06 -9.34 -2.93
CA PHE A 55 -4.50 -10.13 -4.02
C PHE A 55 -5.60 -10.77 -4.86
N ILE A 56 -5.30 -11.08 -6.11
CA ILE A 56 -6.19 -11.84 -6.98
C ILE A 56 -5.94 -13.33 -6.71
N VAL A 57 -7.00 -14.02 -6.24
CA VAL A 57 -6.98 -15.47 -6.01
C VAL A 57 -7.07 -16.22 -7.34
N SER A 58 -7.96 -15.75 -8.22
CA SER A 58 -8.18 -16.26 -9.58
C SER A 58 -8.66 -15.10 -10.46
N PRO A 59 -8.26 -15.06 -11.74
CA PRO A 59 -7.32 -15.95 -12.41
C PRO A 59 -5.87 -15.77 -11.92
N LYS A 60 -4.98 -16.67 -12.37
CA LYS A 60 -3.54 -16.52 -12.14
C LYS A 60 -2.90 -15.75 -13.29
N ASP A 61 -1.72 -15.21 -13.06
CA ASP A 61 -0.89 -14.57 -14.07
C ASP A 61 -0.64 -15.54 -15.25
N GLY A 62 -0.87 -15.08 -16.48
CA GLY A 62 -0.79 -15.89 -17.70
C GLY A 62 -2.02 -16.76 -17.99
N PHE A 63 -3.16 -16.53 -17.29
CA PHE A 63 -4.40 -17.25 -17.59
C PHE A 63 -4.92 -16.91 -18.98
N VAL A 64 -5.41 -17.91 -19.70
CA VAL A 64 -6.05 -17.76 -21.00
C VAL A 64 -7.52 -18.16 -20.87
N SER A 65 -8.41 -17.26 -21.27
CA SER A 65 -9.86 -17.48 -21.32
C SER A 65 -10.33 -17.62 -22.77
N GLU A 66 -11.15 -18.64 -23.01
CA GLU A 66 -11.86 -18.79 -24.30
C GLU A 66 -13.20 -18.03 -24.32
N ASN A 67 -13.53 -17.34 -23.25
CA ASN A 67 -14.76 -16.59 -23.09
C ASN A 67 -14.45 -15.14 -22.70
N SER A 68 -15.27 -14.21 -23.18
CA SER A 68 -15.24 -12.80 -22.77
C SER A 68 -15.54 -12.60 -21.29
N SER A 69 -16.40 -13.46 -20.72
CA SER A 69 -16.77 -13.45 -19.31
C SER A 69 -15.69 -14.09 -18.44
N VAL A 70 -14.96 -13.29 -17.69
CA VAL A 70 -13.88 -13.75 -16.81
C VAL A 70 -14.30 -13.59 -15.35
N LYS A 71 -14.34 -14.72 -14.61
CA LYS A 71 -14.57 -14.68 -13.16
C LYS A 71 -13.27 -14.32 -12.43
N VAL A 72 -13.31 -13.23 -11.65
CA VAL A 72 -12.21 -12.79 -10.82
C VAL A 72 -12.58 -12.98 -9.35
N VAL A 73 -11.73 -13.67 -8.59
CA VAL A 73 -11.89 -13.88 -7.15
C VAL A 73 -10.85 -13.06 -6.41
N PHE A 74 -11.31 -12.24 -5.48
CA PHE A 74 -10.51 -11.33 -4.69
C PHE A 74 -10.12 -11.98 -3.35
N GLY A 75 -8.90 -11.77 -2.94
CA GLY A 75 -8.38 -12.19 -1.65
C GLY A 75 -7.90 -11.00 -0.82
N SER A 76 -8.02 -11.15 0.48
CA SER A 76 -7.49 -10.18 1.44
C SER A 76 -6.98 -10.88 2.69
N GLU A 77 -5.96 -10.31 3.32
CA GLU A 77 -5.43 -10.73 4.61
C GLU A 77 -5.27 -9.50 5.51
N ASN A 78 -5.64 -9.63 6.78
CA ASN A 78 -5.66 -8.54 7.75
C ASN A 78 -6.47 -7.32 7.26
N VAL A 79 -7.55 -7.60 6.54
CA VAL A 79 -8.48 -6.61 5.99
C VAL A 79 -9.89 -7.08 6.29
N GLN A 80 -10.71 -6.21 6.84
CA GLN A 80 -12.15 -6.42 6.90
C GLN A 80 -12.80 -5.79 5.68
N ILE A 81 -13.41 -6.62 4.86
CA ILE A 81 -14.17 -6.14 3.70
C ILE A 81 -15.55 -5.68 4.18
N VAL A 82 -15.85 -4.43 3.91
CA VAL A 82 -17.11 -3.77 4.26
C VAL A 82 -17.70 -3.04 3.07
N PRO A 83 -19.01 -2.80 3.04
CA PRO A 83 -19.60 -1.93 2.03
C PRO A 83 -19.06 -0.50 2.09
N ALA A 84 -19.03 0.17 0.95
CA ALA A 84 -18.71 1.58 0.84
C ALA A 84 -19.62 2.44 1.74
N GLY A 85 -19.06 3.46 2.38
CA GLY A 85 -19.79 4.33 3.30
C GLY A 85 -20.02 3.75 4.71
N VAL A 86 -19.70 2.48 4.93
CA VAL A 86 -19.78 1.89 6.28
C VAL A 86 -18.51 2.26 7.06
N VAL A 87 -18.65 3.23 7.93
CA VAL A 87 -17.61 3.63 8.88
C VAL A 87 -17.95 3.02 10.23
N ASN A 88 -17.36 1.89 10.55
CA ASN A 88 -17.48 1.31 11.88
C ASN A 88 -16.38 1.90 12.78
N GLU A 89 -16.67 2.03 14.07
CA GLU A 89 -15.64 2.30 15.08
C GLU A 89 -14.85 1.02 15.28
N PHE A 90 -13.76 0.88 14.52
CA PHE A 90 -12.82 -0.21 14.71
C PHE A 90 -11.78 0.19 15.75
N GLU A 91 -11.39 -0.76 16.58
CA GLU A 91 -10.21 -0.58 17.42
C GLU A 91 -9.02 -0.22 16.53
N GLU A 92 -8.20 0.71 17.00
CA GLU A 92 -7.04 1.24 16.28
C GLU A 92 -5.93 0.18 16.17
N ASP A 93 -6.16 -0.90 15.43
CA ASP A 93 -5.12 -1.84 15.08
C ASP A 93 -4.40 -1.36 13.81
N LYS A 94 -3.19 -0.86 13.98
CA LYS A 94 -2.33 -0.38 12.89
C LYS A 94 -2.02 -1.44 11.82
N CYS A 95 -2.21 -2.71 12.16
CA CYS A 95 -1.91 -3.83 11.28
C CYS A 95 -3.16 -4.38 10.58
N PHE A 96 -4.27 -3.67 10.66
CA PHE A 96 -5.55 -4.06 10.10
C PHE A 96 -6.14 -2.94 9.27
N ALA A 97 -6.74 -3.24 8.14
CA ALA A 97 -7.42 -2.27 7.30
C ALA A 97 -8.90 -2.61 7.14
N VAL A 98 -9.69 -1.60 6.84
CA VAL A 98 -11.13 -1.74 6.57
C VAL A 98 -11.45 -1.07 5.25
N GLY A 99 -12.15 -1.75 4.37
CA GLY A 99 -12.46 -1.19 3.07
C GLY A 99 -13.17 -2.16 2.15
N HIS A 100 -13.20 -1.83 0.87
CA HIS A 100 -13.80 -2.62 -0.19
C HIS A 100 -12.87 -2.70 -1.41
N HIS A 101 -13.12 -3.70 -2.25
CA HIS A 101 -12.27 -3.94 -3.41
C HIS A 101 -12.60 -3.01 -4.58
N HIS A 102 -11.55 -2.60 -5.28
CA HIS A 102 -11.60 -2.05 -6.63
C HIS A 102 -10.71 -2.89 -7.52
N LEU A 103 -11.17 -3.22 -8.73
CA LEU A 103 -10.37 -3.92 -9.73
C LEU A 103 -10.01 -2.95 -10.85
N LEU A 104 -8.72 -2.80 -11.06
CA LEU A 104 -8.17 -2.05 -12.18
C LEU A 104 -8.01 -2.99 -13.36
N VAL A 105 -8.57 -2.59 -14.50
CA VAL A 105 -8.48 -3.29 -15.78
C VAL A 105 -7.71 -2.39 -16.73
N ASP A 106 -6.61 -2.88 -17.29
CA ASP A 106 -5.77 -2.17 -18.28
C ASP A 106 -5.30 -0.77 -17.84
N SER A 107 -5.17 -0.59 -16.53
CA SER A 107 -4.65 0.64 -15.96
C SER A 107 -3.13 0.60 -15.88
N GLU A 108 -2.44 1.64 -16.36
CA GLU A 108 -0.97 1.74 -16.24
C GLU A 108 -0.53 1.85 -14.79
N ASP A 109 -1.18 2.76 -14.06
CA ASP A 109 -0.88 3.07 -12.67
C ASP A 109 -2.05 2.72 -11.76
N TYR A 110 -1.79 2.67 -10.45
CA TYR A 110 -2.82 2.56 -9.43
C TYR A 110 -3.00 3.87 -8.68
N PRO A 111 -4.24 4.20 -8.25
CA PRO A 111 -4.51 5.42 -7.51
C PRO A 111 -3.84 5.38 -6.12
N THR A 112 -3.26 6.50 -5.71
CA THR A 112 -2.64 6.69 -4.39
C THR A 112 -3.51 7.54 -3.44
N SER A 113 -4.62 8.06 -3.96
CA SER A 113 -5.59 8.88 -3.23
C SER A 113 -7.01 8.46 -3.63
N TRP A 114 -7.82 9.37 -4.12
CA TRP A 114 -9.16 9.07 -4.59
C TRP A 114 -9.14 8.08 -5.75
N ILE A 115 -9.98 7.03 -5.66
CA ILE A 115 -10.09 6.01 -6.70
C ILE A 115 -11.15 6.47 -7.71
N PRO A 116 -10.80 6.58 -9.01
CA PRO A 116 -11.75 6.97 -10.05
C PRO A 116 -12.93 6.01 -10.18
N PHE A 117 -13.99 6.48 -10.81
CA PHE A 117 -15.14 5.70 -11.25
C PHE A 117 -15.20 5.74 -12.77
N ASP A 118 -14.67 4.74 -13.43
CA ASP A 118 -14.67 4.59 -14.89
C ASP A 118 -14.55 3.11 -15.27
N ASP A 119 -14.50 2.83 -16.56
CA ASP A 119 -14.48 1.46 -17.09
C ASP A 119 -13.20 0.70 -16.73
N ASN A 120 -12.13 1.40 -16.38
CA ASN A 120 -10.86 0.81 -15.97
C ASN A 120 -10.72 0.66 -14.44
N HIS A 121 -11.65 1.22 -13.66
CA HIS A 121 -11.63 1.21 -12.18
C HIS A 121 -12.96 0.66 -11.64
N LEU A 122 -13.13 -0.67 -11.71
CA LEU A 122 -14.36 -1.34 -11.32
C LEU A 122 -14.53 -1.33 -9.81
N HIS A 123 -15.69 -0.89 -9.33
CA HIS A 123 -16.00 -0.67 -7.92
C HIS A 123 -16.88 -1.77 -7.33
N PHE A 124 -16.44 -2.39 -6.25
CA PHE A 124 -17.14 -3.47 -5.54
C PHE A 124 -17.61 -3.02 -4.15
N GLY A 125 -18.34 -1.90 -4.15
CA GLY A 125 -18.77 -1.19 -2.94
C GLY A 125 -19.86 -1.86 -2.11
N LYS A 126 -20.29 -3.08 -2.43
CA LYS A 126 -21.20 -3.88 -1.57
C LYS A 126 -20.44 -4.91 -0.73
N GLY A 127 -19.10 -4.87 -0.73
CA GLY A 127 -18.27 -5.83 -0.04
C GLY A 127 -18.11 -7.16 -0.79
N GLN A 128 -18.22 -7.14 -2.12
CA GLN A 128 -18.02 -8.33 -2.95
C GLN A 128 -16.58 -8.81 -2.86
N THR A 129 -16.42 -10.14 -2.86
CA THR A 129 -15.13 -10.83 -2.88
C THR A 129 -14.88 -11.57 -4.19
N GLU A 130 -15.80 -11.46 -5.14
CA GLU A 130 -15.67 -11.97 -6.49
C GLU A 130 -16.56 -11.18 -7.45
N ALA A 131 -16.21 -11.23 -8.73
CA ALA A 131 -17.01 -10.67 -9.81
C ALA A 131 -16.81 -11.45 -11.10
N VAL A 132 -17.77 -11.33 -12.02
CA VAL A 132 -17.59 -11.69 -13.43
C VAL A 132 -17.48 -10.38 -14.18
N ILE A 133 -16.43 -10.23 -14.96
CA ILE A 133 -16.17 -9.05 -15.81
C ILE A 133 -16.18 -9.47 -17.28
N GLU A 134 -16.66 -8.58 -18.15
CA GLU A 134 -16.62 -8.79 -19.59
C GLU A 134 -15.38 -8.09 -20.15
N LEU A 135 -14.61 -8.81 -20.94
CA LEU A 135 -13.39 -8.32 -21.58
C LEU A 135 -13.45 -8.64 -23.09
N GLU A 136 -12.99 -7.73 -23.90
CA GLU A 136 -12.83 -7.97 -25.33
C GLU A 136 -11.70 -8.98 -25.59
N PRO A 137 -11.67 -9.66 -26.75
CA PRO A 137 -10.52 -10.48 -27.10
C PRO A 137 -9.22 -9.69 -27.13
N GLY A 138 -8.19 -10.19 -26.44
CA GLY A 138 -6.91 -9.51 -26.34
C GLY A 138 -6.17 -9.80 -25.03
N THR A 139 -5.08 -9.12 -24.85
CA THR A 139 -4.29 -9.18 -23.61
C THR A 139 -4.75 -8.09 -22.66
N HIS A 140 -5.07 -8.47 -21.43
CA HIS A 140 -5.55 -7.58 -20.39
C HIS A 140 -4.68 -7.65 -19.15
N THR A 141 -4.59 -6.55 -18.43
CA THR A 141 -3.98 -6.50 -17.10
C THR A 141 -5.05 -6.31 -16.03
N LEU A 142 -4.89 -7.05 -14.93
CA LEU A 142 -5.78 -6.95 -13.76
C LEU A 142 -4.94 -6.63 -12.51
N GLN A 143 -5.41 -5.70 -11.70
CA GLN A 143 -4.79 -5.36 -10.43
C GLN A 143 -5.84 -4.97 -9.40
N LEU A 144 -5.72 -5.48 -8.18
CA LEU A 144 -6.64 -5.18 -7.09
C LEU A 144 -6.12 -4.04 -6.24
N VAL A 145 -6.99 -3.10 -5.88
CA VAL A 145 -6.73 -2.02 -4.94
C VAL A 145 -7.78 -2.04 -3.85
N LEU A 146 -7.38 -1.84 -2.61
CA LEU A 146 -8.31 -1.62 -1.51
C LEU A 146 -8.67 -0.14 -1.44
N GLY A 147 -9.95 0.18 -1.52
CA GLY A 147 -10.51 1.49 -1.19
C GLY A 147 -10.98 1.52 0.25
N ASN A 148 -10.67 2.56 0.99
CA ASN A 148 -11.26 2.78 2.30
C ASN A 148 -12.77 3.09 2.17
N PRO A 149 -13.56 3.17 3.26
CA PRO A 149 -15.02 3.38 3.17
C PRO A 149 -15.45 4.60 2.35
N ILE A 150 -14.59 5.61 2.19
CA ILE A 150 -14.85 6.82 1.40
C ILE A 150 -14.14 6.86 0.04
N HIS A 151 -13.80 5.70 -0.53
CA HIS A 151 -13.18 5.55 -1.88
C HIS A 151 -11.79 6.17 -2.03
N ASN A 152 -11.00 6.12 -0.98
CA ASN A 152 -9.62 6.59 -1.04
C ASN A 152 -8.67 5.40 -0.87
N ALA A 153 -7.68 5.27 -1.75
CA ALA A 153 -6.63 4.26 -1.65
C ALA A 153 -5.59 4.58 -0.57
N SER A 154 -5.56 5.83 -0.08
CA SER A 154 -4.75 6.23 1.07
C SER A 154 -5.49 5.97 2.37
N PHE A 155 -4.85 5.26 3.28
CA PHE A 155 -5.37 4.94 4.61
C PHE A 155 -4.83 5.88 5.70
N SER A 156 -4.29 7.04 5.30
CA SER A 156 -3.66 8.00 6.22
C SER A 156 -4.63 8.81 7.09
N ILE A 157 -5.96 8.71 6.88
CA ILE A 157 -6.93 9.66 7.45
C ILE A 157 -7.35 9.33 8.89
N ASN A 158 -7.21 8.08 9.35
CA ASN A 158 -7.60 7.71 10.71
C ASN A 158 -6.56 6.80 11.37
N ASN A 159 -5.40 7.36 11.73
CA ASN A 159 -4.31 6.66 12.45
C ASN A 159 -3.55 5.57 11.68
N PHE A 160 -3.91 5.27 10.42
CA PHE A 160 -3.10 4.43 9.53
C PHE A 160 -2.03 5.25 8.80
N ALA A 161 -1.44 6.24 9.47
CA ALA A 161 -0.44 7.12 8.91
C ALA A 161 0.70 6.32 8.26
N GLY A 162 0.78 6.40 6.93
CA GLY A 162 1.83 5.77 6.16
C GLY A 162 1.57 4.33 5.73
N GLN A 163 0.37 3.78 5.94
CA GLN A 163 -0.03 2.50 5.37
C GLN A 163 -0.90 2.70 4.14
N GLY A 164 -0.60 1.98 3.08
CA GLY A 164 -1.28 2.08 1.80
C GLY A 164 -0.46 2.81 0.74
N PRO A 165 -0.93 2.81 -0.49
CA PRO A 165 -2.10 2.03 -0.93
C PRO A 165 -1.87 0.52 -0.81
N PHE A 166 -2.93 -0.23 -0.50
CA PHE A 166 -2.87 -1.70 -0.50
C PHE A 166 -3.27 -2.18 -1.89
N VAL A 167 -2.27 -2.63 -2.62
CA VAL A 167 -2.37 -2.98 -4.03
C VAL A 167 -1.82 -4.38 -4.25
N SER A 168 -2.51 -5.19 -5.06
CA SER A 168 -2.03 -6.52 -5.44
C SER A 168 -0.86 -6.45 -6.44
N LYS A 169 -0.22 -7.59 -6.67
CA LYS A 169 0.55 -7.78 -7.90
C LYS A 169 -0.38 -7.58 -9.10
N LYS A 170 0.07 -6.87 -10.12
CA LYS A 170 -0.58 -6.82 -11.44
C LYS A 170 -0.38 -8.17 -12.13
N ILE A 171 -1.43 -8.75 -12.64
CA ILE A 171 -1.39 -9.97 -13.46
C ILE A 171 -1.78 -9.65 -14.89
N THR A 172 -1.32 -10.46 -15.81
CA THR A 172 -1.69 -10.42 -17.22
C THR A 172 -2.50 -11.65 -17.57
N ILE A 173 -3.58 -11.48 -18.31
CA ILE A 173 -4.42 -12.55 -18.82
C ILE A 173 -4.66 -12.34 -20.31
N GLU A 174 -5.07 -13.38 -21.02
CA GLU A 174 -5.45 -13.33 -22.43
C GLU A 174 -6.89 -13.81 -22.59
N VAL A 175 -7.67 -13.09 -23.38
CA VAL A 175 -9.01 -13.51 -23.82
C VAL A 175 -8.93 -13.81 -25.31
N THR A 176 -9.22 -15.05 -25.68
CA THR A 176 -9.23 -15.46 -27.09
C THR A 176 -10.61 -15.23 -27.70
N SER A 177 -10.65 -14.92 -28.99
CA SER A 177 -11.93 -14.89 -29.72
C SER A 177 -12.44 -16.32 -29.86
N SER A 178 -13.69 -16.58 -29.46
CA SER A 178 -14.40 -17.76 -29.95
C SER A 178 -14.59 -17.60 -31.47
N GLU A 179 -13.96 -18.45 -32.26
CA GLU A 179 -14.26 -18.56 -33.70
C GLU A 179 -15.73 -18.96 -33.95
#